data_e988ad629854325205da5530a851c072
#
_entry.id   e988ad629854325205da5530a851c072
#
_cell.length_a   1.000
_cell.length_b   1.000
_cell.length_c   1.000
_cell.angle_alpha   90.00
_cell.angle_beta   90.00
_cell.angle_gamma   90.00
#
_symmetry.space_group_name_H-M   'P 1'
#
loop_
_entity.id
_entity.type
_entity.pdbx_description
1 polymer ?
#
loop_
_entity_poly.entity_id
_entity_poly.type
_entity_poly.pdbx_seq_one_letter_code
_entity_poly.pdbx_strand_id
1 'polypeptide(L)'
;MNKLLTTIILLLLSPFTVAQEKQIWTCQQLAGTQLVWEDGAWKQVDAEPTPILLRLGGEYSSYRMSEEERLLDCAKALSGKVSCLDSLSSKLIYIDPTSGKMGRSTLFGAAESGDSRSALATEVYSCAKL
;
A
#
# COMPACT_ATOMS: atom_id res chain seq x y z
N MET A 1 26.26 -9.64 -47.82
CA MET A 1 26.17 -8.31 -47.21
C MET A 1 24.93 -8.10 -46.32
N ASN A 2 24.01 -9.06 -46.24
CA ASN A 2 22.76 -8.88 -45.45
C ASN A 2 22.75 -9.47 -44.00
N LYS A 3 23.87 -10.03 -43.55
CA LYS A 3 23.95 -10.64 -42.21
C LYS A 3 24.44 -9.68 -41.11
N LEU A 4 25.04 -8.56 -41.48
CA LEU A 4 25.52 -7.57 -40.48
C LEU A 4 24.46 -6.55 -40.03
N LEU A 5 23.41 -6.34 -40.84
CA LEU A 5 22.34 -5.40 -40.48
C LEU A 5 21.34 -5.96 -39.45
N THR A 6 21.20 -7.29 -39.41
CA THR A 6 20.21 -7.95 -38.49
C THR A 6 20.70 -8.01 -37.05
N THR A 7 22.01 -7.97 -36.83
CA THR A 7 22.59 -8.08 -35.48
C THR A 7 22.53 -6.76 -34.71
N ILE A 8 22.48 -5.62 -35.40
CA ILE A 8 22.48 -4.29 -34.77
C ILE A 8 21.07 -3.93 -34.21
N ILE A 9 20.00 -4.44 -34.80
CA ILE A 9 18.63 -4.13 -34.39
C ILE A 9 18.22 -4.85 -33.10
N LEU A 10 18.81 -6.00 -32.79
CA LEU A 10 18.49 -6.77 -31.57
C LEU A 10 19.10 -6.17 -30.28
N LEU A 11 20.12 -5.33 -30.42
CA LEU A 11 20.79 -4.69 -29.26
C LEU A 11 20.09 -3.43 -28.75
N LEU A 12 19.08 -2.91 -29.45
CA LEU A 12 18.35 -1.69 -29.09
C LEU A 12 17.06 -1.96 -28.32
N LEU A 13 16.68 -3.22 -28.07
CA LEU A 13 15.50 -3.62 -27.34
C LEU A 13 15.81 -4.11 -25.90
N SER A 14 16.90 -3.63 -25.31
CA SER A 14 17.07 -3.82 -23.86
C SER A 14 15.97 -3.02 -23.15
N PRO A 15 15.03 -3.66 -22.43
CA PRO A 15 14.10 -2.92 -21.61
C PRO A 15 14.94 -2.20 -20.55
N PHE A 16 15.00 -0.88 -20.65
CA PHE A 16 15.46 -0.07 -19.53
C PHE A 16 14.45 -0.28 -18.41
N THR A 17 14.69 -1.26 -17.56
CA THR A 17 14.07 -1.34 -16.24
C THR A 17 14.60 -0.16 -15.46
N VAL A 18 13.90 0.96 -15.53
CA VAL A 18 14.13 2.08 -14.61
C VAL A 18 13.80 1.55 -13.23
N ALA A 19 14.82 1.27 -12.44
CA ALA A 19 14.65 0.90 -11.04
C ALA A 19 13.82 2.02 -10.39
N GLN A 20 12.66 1.68 -9.85
CA GLN A 20 11.79 2.65 -9.22
C GLN A 20 12.51 3.23 -8.00
N GLU A 21 12.69 4.56 -7.98
CA GLU A 21 13.37 5.24 -6.89
C GLU A 21 12.68 4.94 -5.56
N LYS A 22 13.48 4.57 -4.55
CA LYS A 22 13.01 4.33 -3.20
C LYS A 22 12.52 5.63 -2.57
N GLN A 23 11.29 5.64 -2.09
CA GLN A 23 10.70 6.75 -1.36
C GLN A 23 10.27 6.28 0.03
N ILE A 24 10.57 7.07 1.04
CA ILE A 24 10.16 6.81 2.42
C ILE A 24 9.23 7.94 2.86
N TRP A 25 8.12 7.56 3.47
CA TRP A 25 7.08 8.46 3.95
C TRP A 25 6.76 8.17 5.40
N THR A 26 6.62 9.21 6.20
CA THR A 26 6.02 9.12 7.52
C THR A 26 4.59 9.62 7.44
N CYS A 27 3.64 8.83 7.93
CA CYS A 27 2.20 9.08 7.81
C CYS A 27 1.57 9.12 9.19
N GLN A 28 0.81 10.19 9.45
CA GLN A 28 0.04 10.35 10.68
C GLN A 28 -1.45 10.22 10.38
N GLN A 29 -2.14 9.42 11.17
CA GLN A 29 -3.58 9.23 11.04
C GLN A 29 -4.32 10.50 11.44
N LEU A 30 -5.20 10.97 10.55
CA LEU A 30 -6.06 12.14 10.79
C LEU A 30 -7.42 11.72 11.32
N ALA A 31 -7.98 10.64 10.82
CA ALA A 31 -9.25 10.08 11.21
C ALA A 31 -9.33 8.60 10.84
N GLY A 32 -10.18 7.86 11.52
CA GLY A 32 -10.43 6.47 11.20
C GLY A 32 -11.66 5.94 11.93
N THR A 33 -12.31 4.98 11.31
CA THR A 33 -13.42 4.23 11.89
C THR A 33 -13.17 2.74 11.71
N GLN A 34 -13.62 1.97 12.68
CA GLN A 34 -13.50 0.53 12.70
C GLN A 34 -14.86 -0.08 13.04
N LEU A 35 -15.23 -1.14 12.33
CA LEU A 35 -16.32 -2.01 12.70
C LEU A 35 -15.74 -3.28 13.30
N VAL A 36 -16.15 -3.63 14.48
CA VAL A 36 -15.77 -4.86 15.18
C VAL A 36 -16.98 -5.75 15.37
N TRP A 37 -16.79 -7.07 15.23
CA TRP A 37 -17.83 -8.04 15.52
C TRP A 37 -17.78 -8.39 17.00
N GLU A 38 -18.82 -8.02 17.75
CA GLU A 38 -18.89 -8.24 19.18
C GLU A 38 -20.33 -8.55 19.62
N ASP A 39 -20.50 -9.57 20.44
CA ASP A 39 -21.81 -10.02 20.95
C ASP A 39 -22.86 -10.32 19.86
N GLY A 40 -22.42 -10.88 18.71
CA GLY A 40 -23.29 -11.23 17.60
C GLY A 40 -23.74 -10.06 16.73
N ALA A 41 -23.09 -8.90 16.81
CA ALA A 41 -23.40 -7.72 16.03
C ALA A 41 -22.15 -6.93 15.63
N TRP A 42 -22.23 -6.17 14.53
CA TRP A 42 -21.22 -5.20 14.18
C TRP A 42 -21.36 -3.92 15.00
N LYS A 43 -20.31 -3.52 15.67
CA LYS A 43 -20.24 -2.26 16.45
C LYS A 43 -19.22 -1.33 15.81
N GLN A 44 -19.57 -0.06 15.71
CA GLN A 44 -18.64 0.97 15.28
C GLN A 44 -17.83 1.45 16.48
N VAL A 45 -16.50 1.51 16.29
CA VAL A 45 -15.55 2.06 17.26
C VAL A 45 -14.61 3.01 16.57
N ASP A 46 -14.05 3.96 17.29
CA ASP A 46 -13.01 4.84 16.76
C ASP A 46 -11.71 4.04 16.63
N ALA A 47 -11.02 4.20 15.51
CA ALA A 47 -9.70 3.61 15.33
C ALA A 47 -8.66 4.43 16.09
N GLU A 48 -7.84 3.75 16.91
CA GLU A 48 -6.73 4.41 17.60
C GLU A 48 -5.72 4.96 16.59
N PRO A 49 -5.33 6.24 16.73
CA PRO A 49 -4.33 6.84 15.85
C PRO A 49 -3.00 6.09 15.92
N THR A 50 -2.60 5.49 14.82
CA THR A 50 -1.33 4.76 14.73
C THR A 50 -0.50 5.32 13.57
N PRO A 51 0.72 5.81 13.83
CA PRO A 51 1.60 6.29 12.77
C PRO A 51 2.06 5.13 11.90
N ILE A 52 2.29 5.43 10.61
CA ILE A 52 2.80 4.47 9.62
C ILE A 52 4.08 5.02 9.02
N LEU A 53 5.10 4.17 8.91
CA LEU A 53 6.24 4.38 8.03
C LEU A 53 6.00 3.59 6.75
N LEU A 54 5.88 4.30 5.62
CA LEU A 54 5.62 3.71 4.31
C LEU A 54 6.87 3.81 3.44
N ARG A 55 7.28 2.69 2.86
CA ARG A 55 8.34 2.60 1.86
C ARG A 55 7.72 2.24 0.52
N LEU A 56 7.99 3.04 -0.50
CA LEU A 56 7.56 2.79 -1.87
C LEU A 56 8.77 2.65 -2.78
N GLY A 57 8.76 1.61 -3.61
CA GLY A 57 9.83 1.36 -4.60
C GLY A 57 11.13 0.84 -4.00
N GLY A 58 12.18 0.86 -4.82
CA GLY A 58 13.42 0.16 -4.53
C GLY A 58 13.29 -1.34 -4.81
N GLU A 59 13.86 -2.18 -3.96
CA GLU A 59 13.79 -3.63 -4.09
C GLU A 59 12.39 -4.18 -3.74
N TYR A 60 11.73 -3.56 -2.77
CA TYR A 60 10.35 -3.88 -2.35
C TYR A 60 9.66 -2.68 -1.71
N SER A 61 8.34 -2.70 -1.72
CA SER A 61 7.52 -1.77 -0.96
C SER A 61 7.05 -2.41 0.34
N SER A 62 6.93 -1.61 1.39
CA SER A 62 6.50 -2.08 2.71
C SER A 62 5.85 -0.96 3.51
N TYR A 63 5.13 -1.32 4.55
CA TYR A 63 4.74 -0.40 5.60
C TYR A 63 5.07 -0.96 6.97
N ARG A 64 5.29 -0.09 7.94
CA ARG A 64 5.51 -0.44 9.34
C ARG A 64 4.53 0.31 10.22
N MET A 65 3.84 -0.45 11.05
CA MET A 65 3.07 0.04 12.18
C MET A 65 3.67 -0.56 13.45
N SER A 66 4.03 0.28 14.42
CA SER A 66 4.78 -0.17 15.59
C SER A 66 6.10 -0.87 15.19
N GLU A 67 6.31 -2.09 15.61
CA GLU A 67 7.54 -2.86 15.33
C GLU A 67 7.39 -3.82 14.13
N GLU A 68 6.18 -3.99 13.61
CA GLU A 68 5.90 -4.96 12.56
C GLU A 68 6.00 -4.32 11.17
N GLU A 69 6.87 -4.87 10.33
CA GLU A 69 6.98 -4.51 8.91
C GLU A 69 6.22 -5.52 8.05
N ARG A 70 5.41 -5.00 7.13
CA ARG A 70 4.62 -5.78 6.18
C ARG A 70 4.98 -5.42 4.75
N LEU A 71 5.17 -6.43 3.92
CA LEU A 71 5.42 -6.26 2.50
C LEU A 71 4.15 -5.86 1.77
N LEU A 72 4.33 -5.04 0.74
CA LEU A 72 3.26 -4.53 -0.10
C LEU A 72 3.50 -4.87 -1.56
N ASP A 73 2.44 -5.28 -2.24
CA ASP A 73 2.39 -5.33 -3.70
C ASP A 73 1.75 -4.04 -4.21
N CYS A 74 2.54 -3.21 -4.90
CA CYS A 74 2.15 -1.86 -5.28
C CYS A 74 2.09 -1.68 -6.78
N ALA A 75 1.08 -0.95 -7.25
CA ALA A 75 0.93 -0.50 -8.63
C ALA A 75 0.79 1.02 -8.68
N LYS A 76 1.49 1.64 -9.63
CA LYS A 76 1.42 3.08 -9.90
C LYS A 76 0.53 3.35 -11.09
N ALA A 77 -0.49 4.18 -10.91
CA ALA A 77 -1.34 4.65 -12.00
C ALA A 77 -0.63 5.72 -12.85
N LEU A 78 -1.12 5.96 -14.06
CA LEU A 78 -0.64 7.03 -14.94
C LEU A 78 -0.74 8.43 -14.30
N SER A 79 -1.71 8.62 -13.40
CA SER A 79 -1.86 9.84 -12.58
C SER A 79 -0.76 10.04 -11.54
N GLY A 80 0.14 9.07 -11.37
CA GLY A 80 1.19 9.09 -10.34
C GLY A 80 0.75 8.57 -8.97
N LYS A 81 -0.54 8.30 -8.77
CA LYS A 81 -1.09 7.72 -7.54
C LYS A 81 -0.70 6.24 -7.41
N VAL A 82 -0.51 5.77 -6.19
CA VAL A 82 -0.02 4.42 -5.90
C VAL A 82 -1.04 3.67 -5.06
N SER A 83 -1.39 2.46 -5.51
CA SER A 83 -2.22 1.51 -4.78
C SER A 83 -1.35 0.34 -4.34
N CYS A 84 -1.43 -0.05 -3.08
CA CYS A 84 -0.66 -1.15 -2.51
C CYS A 84 -1.58 -2.11 -1.78
N LEU A 85 -1.32 -3.40 -1.94
CA LEU A 85 -2.04 -4.47 -1.26
C LEU A 85 -1.09 -5.24 -0.34
N ASP A 86 -1.48 -5.39 0.93
CA ASP A 86 -0.96 -6.42 1.81
C ASP A 86 -1.87 -7.65 1.71
N SER A 87 -1.45 -8.63 0.91
CA SER A 87 -2.24 -9.83 0.63
C SER A 87 -2.42 -10.73 1.86
N LEU A 88 -1.50 -10.66 2.84
CA LEU A 88 -1.57 -11.49 4.04
C LEU A 88 -2.62 -10.99 5.04
N SER A 89 -2.87 -9.69 5.07
CA SER A 89 -3.81 -9.09 6.02
C SER A 89 -4.98 -8.35 5.36
N SER A 90 -5.15 -8.52 4.04
CA SER A 90 -6.22 -7.90 3.25
C SER A 90 -6.35 -6.39 3.46
N LYS A 91 -5.20 -5.71 3.59
CA LYS A 91 -5.14 -4.26 3.74
C LYS A 91 -4.81 -3.63 2.40
N LEU A 92 -5.59 -2.62 2.03
CA LEU A 92 -5.36 -1.79 0.86
C LEU A 92 -4.88 -0.41 1.31
N ILE A 93 -3.78 0.04 0.75
CA ILE A 93 -3.23 1.39 0.93
C ILE A 93 -3.29 2.11 -0.40
N TYR A 94 -3.77 3.34 -0.38
CA TYR A 94 -3.81 4.23 -1.53
C TYR A 94 -3.19 5.56 -1.15
N ILE A 95 -2.12 5.96 -1.84
CA ILE A 95 -1.43 7.22 -1.59
C ILE A 95 -1.34 8.07 -2.85
N ASP A 96 -1.55 9.37 -2.69
CA ASP A 96 -1.23 10.40 -3.66
C ASP A 96 0.11 11.05 -3.27
N PRO A 97 1.24 10.72 -3.93
CA PRO A 97 2.55 11.27 -3.59
C PRO A 97 2.65 12.78 -3.80
N THR A 98 1.76 13.38 -4.58
CA THR A 98 1.76 14.83 -4.83
C THR A 98 1.21 15.59 -3.62
N SER A 99 0.12 15.11 -3.03
CA SER A 99 -0.53 15.76 -1.89
C SER A 99 -0.12 15.20 -0.53
N GLY A 100 0.53 14.03 -0.49
CA GLY A 100 0.81 13.29 0.73
C GLY A 100 -0.44 12.73 1.42
N LYS A 101 -1.59 12.72 0.76
CA LYS A 101 -2.81 12.13 1.29
C LYS A 101 -2.81 10.63 1.07
N MET A 102 -3.15 9.88 2.11
CA MET A 102 -3.22 8.42 2.07
C MET A 102 -4.50 7.93 2.72
N GLY A 103 -5.10 6.92 2.10
CA GLY A 103 -6.19 6.12 2.67
C GLY A 103 -5.72 4.69 2.92
N ARG A 104 -6.21 4.08 3.99
CA ARG A 104 -6.03 2.66 4.28
C ARG A 104 -7.36 2.02 4.59
N SER A 105 -7.60 0.84 4.02
CA SER A 105 -8.77 0.02 4.32
C SER A 105 -8.32 -1.37 4.73
N THR A 106 -8.98 -1.94 5.73
CA THR A 106 -8.80 -3.33 6.16
C THR A 106 -10.12 -4.04 5.96
N LEU A 107 -10.10 -5.12 5.16
CA LEU A 107 -11.27 -5.92 4.83
C LEU A 107 -11.23 -7.31 5.46
N PHE A 108 -10.20 -7.61 6.23
CA PHE A 108 -10.02 -8.90 6.88
C PHE A 108 -11.16 -9.18 7.86
N GLY A 109 -11.73 -10.37 7.72
CA GLY A 109 -12.85 -10.80 8.58
C GLY A 109 -14.24 -10.32 8.15
N ALA A 110 -14.36 -9.50 7.10
CA ALA A 110 -15.67 -9.09 6.58
C ALA A 110 -16.53 -10.28 6.13
N ALA A 111 -15.89 -11.35 5.64
CA ALA A 111 -16.55 -12.56 5.18
C ALA A 111 -16.67 -13.65 6.26
N GLU A 112 -16.00 -13.48 7.39
CA GLU A 112 -15.97 -14.44 8.50
C GLU A 112 -16.86 -13.95 9.63
N SER A 113 -18.16 -14.17 9.50
CA SER A 113 -19.11 -13.87 10.57
C SER A 113 -18.86 -14.81 11.77
N GLY A 114 -18.66 -14.23 12.96
CA GLY A 114 -18.58 -14.97 14.22
C GLY A 114 -17.20 -15.08 14.86
N ASP A 115 -16.14 -14.58 14.25
CA ASP A 115 -14.83 -14.45 14.92
C ASP A 115 -14.72 -13.09 15.61
N SER A 116 -14.38 -13.09 16.91
CA SER A 116 -14.13 -11.87 17.70
C SER A 116 -12.98 -11.00 17.17
N ARG A 117 -12.18 -11.51 16.24
CA ARG A 117 -11.09 -10.79 15.56
C ARG A 117 -11.49 -10.16 14.23
N SER A 118 -12.73 -10.37 13.82
CA SER A 118 -13.24 -9.77 12.58
C SER A 118 -13.34 -8.27 12.72
N ALA A 119 -12.65 -7.53 11.87
CA ALA A 119 -12.67 -6.08 11.85
C ALA A 119 -12.66 -5.54 10.42
N LEU A 120 -13.43 -4.49 10.22
CA LEU A 120 -13.36 -3.63 9.04
C LEU A 120 -12.86 -2.28 9.50
N ALA A 121 -11.88 -1.71 8.81
CA ALA A 121 -11.38 -0.40 9.15
C ALA A 121 -11.16 0.46 7.90
N THR A 122 -11.41 1.75 8.04
CA THR A 122 -11.04 2.76 7.04
C THR A 122 -10.42 3.94 7.76
N GLU A 123 -9.22 4.33 7.33
CA GLU A 123 -8.46 5.41 7.95
C GLU A 123 -7.90 6.34 6.88
N VAL A 124 -7.74 7.60 7.24
CA VAL A 124 -7.10 8.63 6.41
C VAL A 124 -5.88 9.21 7.12
N TYR A 125 -4.83 9.46 6.34
CA TYR A 125 -3.53 9.88 6.82
C TYR A 125 -3.03 11.11 6.07
N SER A 126 -2.20 11.88 6.73
CA SER A 126 -1.31 12.87 6.13
C SER A 126 0.12 12.34 6.17
N CYS A 127 0.77 12.29 5.03
CA CYS A 127 2.11 11.77 4.87
C CYS A 127 3.09 12.85 4.43
N ALA A 128 4.30 12.81 4.99
CA ALA A 128 5.43 13.62 4.58
C ALA A 128 6.55 12.70 4.07
N LYS A 129 7.14 13.08 2.94
CA LYS A 129 8.31 12.38 2.39
C LYS A 129 9.55 12.73 3.23
N LEU A 130 10.33 11.71 3.59
CA LEU A 130 11.60 11.85 4.28
C LEU A 130 12.77 12.03 3.31
#